data_c32bb6979dffe87459754c16cf7d5a1b
#
_entry.id   c32bb6979dffe87459754c16cf7d5a1b
#
_cell.length_a   1.000
_cell.length_b   1.000
_cell.length_c   1.000
_cell.angle_alpha   90.00
_cell.angle_beta   90.00
_cell.angle_gamma   90.00
#
_symmetry.space_group_name_H-M   'P 1'
#
loop_
_entity.id
_entity.type
_entity.pdbx_description
1 polymer ?
#
loop_
_entity_poly.entity_id
_entity_poly.type
_entity_poly.pdbx_seq_one_letter_code
_entity_poly.pdbx_strand_id
1 'polypeptide(L)'
;MKKILLTIILFFLFPHLSHADGFRIPPECEIIIDDFKNGIKPGWKPKSFKAITEYTWVKDNSRSYIRATSSNAASGLIYEIEYDPEMYPYIIWNWKVDNTLANGDARKKSGDDYGARIYVIFPSYLFWNTKAINYIWANKLPRNSAVPNPYTSNDIMVSVQSGPLNTDKWLSETRNVYEDYIRFFNKKPSKVGAIAIMTDTDNTGESTSAGYGPIAVCSKDPGK
;
A
#
# COMPACT_ATOMS: atom_id res chain seq x y z
N MET A 1 61.03 -26.28 -32.86
CA MET A 1 59.94 -25.36 -33.31
C MET A 1 58.73 -25.56 -32.40
N LYS A 2 58.47 -24.62 -31.46
CA LYS A 2 57.27 -24.66 -30.53
C LYS A 2 56.16 -23.90 -31.20
N LYS A 3 55.01 -24.58 -31.44
CA LYS A 3 53.79 -23.95 -31.92
C LYS A 3 53.08 -23.31 -30.72
N ILE A 4 52.94 -22.00 -30.74
CA ILE A 4 52.11 -21.23 -29.76
C ILE A 4 50.66 -21.27 -30.26
N LEU A 5 49.79 -21.91 -29.49
CA LEU A 5 48.37 -21.95 -29.75
C LEU A 5 47.73 -20.69 -29.09
N LEU A 6 47.28 -19.76 -29.91
CA LEU A 6 46.60 -18.52 -29.46
C LEU A 6 45.12 -18.83 -29.26
N THR A 7 44.68 -18.95 -27.99
CA THR A 7 43.28 -19.14 -27.67
C THR A 7 42.60 -17.77 -27.63
N ILE A 8 41.74 -17.49 -28.60
CA ILE A 8 40.90 -16.27 -28.62
C ILE A 8 39.71 -16.52 -27.72
N ILE A 9 39.66 -15.86 -26.56
CA ILE A 9 38.50 -15.84 -25.68
C ILE A 9 37.54 -14.77 -26.21
N LEU A 10 36.44 -15.20 -26.82
CA LEU A 10 35.38 -14.35 -27.29
C LEU A 10 34.49 -13.99 -26.07
N PHE A 11 34.62 -12.77 -25.54
CA PHE A 11 33.68 -12.24 -24.54
C PHE A 11 32.38 -11.91 -25.24
N PHE A 12 31.38 -12.74 -25.05
CA PHE A 12 29.98 -12.39 -25.35
C PHE A 12 29.49 -11.36 -24.33
N LEU A 13 29.53 -10.08 -24.68
CA LEU A 13 28.76 -9.03 -24.00
C LEU A 13 27.30 -9.30 -24.27
N PHE A 14 26.64 -10.00 -23.35
CA PHE A 14 25.19 -9.98 -23.31
C PHE A 14 24.73 -8.56 -22.86
N PRO A 15 23.98 -7.83 -23.68
CA PRO A 15 23.39 -6.59 -23.21
C PRO A 15 22.45 -6.97 -22.06
N HIS A 16 22.77 -6.54 -20.84
CA HIS A 16 21.77 -6.48 -19.78
C HIS A 16 20.69 -5.51 -20.24
N LEU A 17 19.65 -6.02 -20.88
CA LEU A 17 18.39 -5.31 -21.03
C LEU A 17 17.86 -5.08 -19.61
N SER A 18 18.21 -3.93 -19.05
CA SER A 18 17.50 -3.38 -17.92
C SER A 18 16.08 -3.12 -18.38
N HIS A 19 15.21 -4.11 -18.22
CA HIS A 19 13.77 -3.86 -18.30
C HIS A 19 13.47 -2.95 -17.10
N ALA A 20 13.14 -1.71 -17.37
CA ALA A 20 12.45 -0.87 -16.41
C ALA A 20 11.10 -1.54 -16.16
N ASP A 21 11.06 -2.44 -15.16
CA ASP A 21 9.85 -3.18 -14.83
C ASP A 21 8.81 -2.19 -14.32
N GLY A 22 7.85 -1.85 -15.19
CA GLY A 22 6.64 -1.14 -14.82
C GLY A 22 5.81 -1.99 -13.84
N PHE A 23 4.86 -1.37 -13.18
CA PHE A 23 3.93 -2.11 -12.33
C PHE A 23 3.12 -3.10 -13.17
N ARG A 24 2.94 -4.31 -12.63
CA ARG A 24 2.11 -5.35 -13.24
C ARG A 24 0.91 -5.64 -12.33
N ILE A 25 -0.28 -5.72 -12.93
CA ILE A 25 -1.47 -6.28 -12.30
C ILE A 25 -1.62 -7.69 -12.88
N PRO A 26 -1.57 -8.74 -12.04
CA PRO A 26 -1.76 -10.12 -12.47
C PRO A 26 -3.16 -10.35 -13.06
N PRO A 27 -3.33 -11.31 -14.01
CA PRO A 27 -4.62 -11.58 -14.64
C PRO A 27 -5.69 -12.12 -13.67
N GLU A 28 -5.28 -12.64 -12.52
CA GLU A 28 -6.15 -13.10 -11.44
C GLU A 28 -6.80 -11.96 -10.66
N CYS A 29 -6.44 -10.70 -10.97
CA CYS A 29 -6.96 -9.51 -10.33
C CYS A 29 -8.00 -8.84 -11.23
N GLU A 30 -9.24 -9.25 -11.09
CA GLU A 30 -10.34 -8.85 -11.96
C GLU A 30 -10.91 -7.47 -11.61
N ILE A 31 -10.73 -7.02 -10.36
CA ILE A 31 -11.24 -5.72 -9.89
C ILE A 31 -10.06 -4.75 -9.77
N ILE A 32 -9.90 -3.86 -10.74
CA ILE A 32 -8.87 -2.82 -10.70
C ILE A 32 -9.46 -1.59 -10.01
N ILE A 33 -8.99 -1.29 -8.80
CA ILE A 33 -9.35 -0.08 -8.08
C ILE A 33 -8.82 1.12 -8.87
N ASP A 34 -7.49 1.18 -9.06
CA ASP A 34 -6.84 2.12 -9.95
C ASP A 34 -5.47 1.60 -10.39
N ASP A 35 -5.12 1.78 -11.64
CA ASP A 35 -3.77 1.49 -12.16
C ASP A 35 -2.95 2.76 -12.41
N PHE A 36 -3.55 3.92 -12.20
CA PHE A 36 -3.00 5.26 -12.36
C PHE A 36 -2.36 5.55 -13.72
N LYS A 37 -2.56 4.71 -14.74
CA LYS A 37 -1.90 4.87 -16.06
C LYS A 37 -2.22 6.17 -16.76
N ASN A 38 -3.46 6.66 -16.59
CA ASN A 38 -4.00 7.83 -17.27
C ASN A 38 -4.42 8.94 -16.30
N GLY A 39 -3.83 9.00 -15.12
CA GLY A 39 -4.22 9.92 -14.06
C GLY A 39 -4.93 9.21 -12.92
N ILE A 40 -5.52 9.98 -12.03
CA ILE A 40 -6.38 9.48 -10.95
C ILE A 40 -7.75 9.15 -11.56
N LYS A 41 -8.21 7.92 -11.38
CA LYS A 41 -9.53 7.47 -11.86
C LYS A 41 -10.65 8.31 -11.22
N PRO A 42 -11.68 8.69 -11.95
CA PRO A 42 -12.86 9.31 -11.33
C PRO A 42 -13.45 8.42 -10.24
N GLY A 43 -13.87 9.03 -9.12
CA GLY A 43 -14.46 8.31 -7.98
C GLY A 43 -13.62 8.38 -6.70
N TRP A 44 -12.35 8.72 -6.78
CA TRP A 44 -11.56 9.06 -5.59
C TRP A 44 -12.07 10.36 -4.97
N LYS A 45 -12.41 10.31 -3.68
CA LYS A 45 -12.91 11.45 -2.90
C LYS A 45 -11.93 11.81 -1.79
N PRO A 46 -11.52 13.08 -1.66
CA PRO A 46 -10.66 13.49 -0.56
C PRO A 46 -11.42 13.47 0.76
N LYS A 47 -10.75 13.03 1.82
CA LYS A 47 -11.22 13.10 3.21
C LYS A 47 -10.13 13.71 4.08
N SER A 48 -10.39 14.92 4.61
CA SER A 48 -9.47 15.57 5.54
C SER A 48 -9.93 15.36 6.98
N PHE A 49 -8.96 15.15 7.87
CA PHE A 49 -9.11 15.10 9.33
C PHE A 49 -8.42 16.30 9.97
N LYS A 50 -7.24 16.69 9.46
CA LYS A 50 -6.50 17.89 9.88
C LYS A 50 -5.58 18.32 8.74
N ALA A 51 -5.76 19.55 8.26
CA ALA A 51 -5.05 20.07 7.10
C ALA A 51 -5.16 19.15 5.87
N ILE A 52 -4.27 19.25 4.90
CA ILE A 52 -4.35 18.51 3.64
C ILE A 52 -2.99 17.93 3.31
N THR A 53 -2.94 16.61 3.15
CA THR A 53 -1.89 15.90 2.43
C THR A 53 -2.07 16.15 0.95
N GLU A 54 -1.04 16.56 0.26
CA GLU A 54 -1.07 16.78 -1.18
C GLU A 54 -0.98 15.44 -1.92
N TYR A 55 -1.91 15.20 -2.84
CA TYR A 55 -1.93 14.01 -3.71
C TYR A 55 -1.79 14.44 -5.16
N THR A 56 -0.66 14.10 -5.78
CA THR A 56 -0.37 14.45 -7.17
C THR A 56 -0.14 13.19 -8.00
N TRP A 57 -0.68 13.20 -9.22
CA TRP A 57 -0.36 12.14 -10.16
C TRP A 57 1.02 12.36 -10.78
N VAL A 58 1.80 11.30 -10.83
CA VAL A 58 3.15 11.30 -11.39
C VAL A 58 3.25 10.22 -12.43
N LYS A 59 3.86 10.55 -13.57
CA LYS A 59 4.28 9.60 -14.59
C LYS A 59 5.80 9.66 -14.71
N ASP A 60 6.45 8.54 -14.40
CA ASP A 60 7.89 8.40 -14.41
C ASP A 60 8.27 7.18 -15.27
N ASN A 61 8.93 7.44 -16.42
CA ASN A 61 9.36 6.43 -17.37
C ASN A 61 8.30 5.33 -17.64
N SER A 62 8.39 4.21 -16.93
CA SER A 62 7.50 3.06 -17.05
C SER A 62 6.42 2.97 -15.96
N ARG A 63 6.40 3.91 -15.00
CA ARG A 63 5.49 3.88 -13.84
C ARG A 63 4.59 5.11 -13.81
N SER A 64 3.34 4.86 -13.43
CA SER A 64 2.39 5.92 -13.10
C SER A 64 1.85 5.65 -11.69
N TYR A 65 1.77 6.66 -10.85
CA TYR A 65 1.43 6.51 -9.45
C TYR A 65 0.92 7.83 -8.86
N ILE A 66 0.35 7.76 -7.66
CA ILE A 66 0.02 8.94 -6.85
C ILE A 66 1.16 9.19 -5.88
N ARG A 67 1.72 10.39 -5.92
CA ARG A 67 2.61 10.89 -4.88
C ARG A 67 1.78 11.60 -3.82
N ALA A 68 1.91 11.16 -2.58
CA ALA A 68 1.37 11.82 -1.40
C ALA A 68 2.49 12.56 -0.67
N THR A 69 2.26 13.82 -0.28
CA THR A 69 3.21 14.61 0.53
C THR A 69 2.47 15.20 1.72
N SER A 70 2.87 14.81 2.92
CA SER A 70 2.27 15.23 4.18
C SER A 70 3.26 15.99 5.05
N SER A 71 2.81 17.09 5.62
CA SER A 71 3.54 17.88 6.61
C SER A 71 2.57 18.41 7.67
N ASN A 72 2.62 17.85 8.88
CA ASN A 72 1.68 18.13 9.97
C ASN A 72 0.20 18.08 9.51
N ALA A 73 -0.13 17.08 8.69
CA ALA A 73 -1.42 16.96 8.03
C ALA A 73 -1.93 15.51 8.10
N ALA A 74 -3.26 15.36 8.06
CA ALA A 74 -3.95 14.09 8.00
C ALA A 74 -5.12 14.19 7.02
N SER A 75 -4.93 13.68 5.82
CA SER A 75 -6.00 13.49 4.84
C SER A 75 -5.71 12.29 3.94
N GLY A 76 -6.75 11.71 3.38
CA GLY A 76 -6.66 10.56 2.50
C GLY A 76 -7.55 10.69 1.28
N LEU A 77 -7.44 9.74 0.37
CA LEU A 77 -8.33 9.55 -0.75
C LEU A 77 -9.12 8.25 -0.53
N ILE A 78 -10.44 8.31 -0.69
CA ILE A 78 -11.35 7.17 -0.52
C ILE A 78 -11.99 6.86 -1.88
N TYR A 79 -11.97 5.58 -2.27
CA TYR A 79 -12.66 5.05 -3.44
C TYR A 79 -13.78 4.11 -2.99
N GLU A 80 -15.02 4.50 -3.23
CA GLU A 80 -16.19 3.68 -2.93
C GLU A 80 -16.31 2.56 -3.96
N ILE A 81 -16.36 1.32 -3.48
CA ILE A 81 -16.52 0.12 -4.29
C ILE A 81 -17.16 -0.98 -3.45
N GLU A 82 -18.08 -1.73 -4.03
CA GLU A 82 -18.67 -2.88 -3.37
C GLU A 82 -18.18 -4.18 -4.01
N TYR A 83 -17.62 -5.08 -3.20
CA TYR A 83 -17.30 -6.45 -3.61
C TYR A 83 -17.36 -7.42 -2.42
N ASP A 84 -17.54 -8.71 -2.73
CA ASP A 84 -17.55 -9.79 -1.74
C ASP A 84 -16.12 -10.31 -1.52
N PRO A 85 -15.54 -10.12 -0.32
CA PRO A 85 -14.18 -10.60 -0.03
C PRO A 85 -14.09 -12.14 0.09
N GLU A 86 -15.19 -12.87 0.16
CA GLU A 86 -15.19 -14.34 0.06
C GLU A 86 -14.91 -14.79 -1.38
N MET A 87 -15.39 -14.03 -2.38
CA MET A 87 -15.14 -14.29 -3.80
C MET A 87 -13.81 -13.69 -4.28
N TYR A 88 -13.43 -12.55 -3.74
CA TYR A 88 -12.23 -11.80 -4.09
C TYR A 88 -11.40 -11.53 -2.84
N PRO A 89 -10.72 -12.55 -2.29
CA PRO A 89 -10.08 -12.44 -0.97
C PRO A 89 -8.77 -11.66 -0.98
N TYR A 90 -8.11 -11.50 -2.11
CA TYR A 90 -6.78 -10.90 -2.15
C TYR A 90 -6.83 -9.46 -2.62
N ILE A 91 -6.12 -8.57 -1.91
CA ILE A 91 -5.78 -7.23 -2.37
C ILE A 91 -4.28 -7.17 -2.67
N ILE A 92 -3.94 -6.55 -3.79
CA ILE A 92 -2.56 -6.24 -4.15
C ILE A 92 -2.38 -4.74 -4.31
N TRP A 93 -1.20 -4.25 -3.97
CA TRP A 93 -0.84 -2.86 -4.24
C TRP A 93 0.68 -2.70 -4.36
N ASN A 94 1.07 -1.55 -4.93
CA ASN A 94 2.45 -1.13 -4.94
C ASN A 94 2.57 0.17 -4.15
N TRP A 95 3.59 0.28 -3.35
CA TRP A 95 3.89 1.50 -2.61
C TRP A 95 5.38 1.75 -2.42
N LYS A 96 5.69 2.98 -2.10
CA LYS A 96 7.01 3.44 -1.69
C LYS A 96 6.85 4.50 -0.61
N VAL A 97 7.71 4.52 0.37
CA VAL A 97 7.79 5.56 1.40
C VAL A 97 9.17 6.18 1.35
N ASP A 98 9.27 7.49 1.36
CA ASP A 98 10.56 8.18 1.29
C ASP A 98 11.29 8.11 2.65
N ASN A 99 10.56 8.23 3.77
CA ASN A 99 11.10 8.09 5.13
C ASN A 99 10.03 7.60 6.12
N THR A 100 10.46 6.94 7.17
CA THR A 100 9.63 6.65 8.35
C THR A 100 9.65 7.82 9.33
N LEU A 101 8.64 7.89 10.20
CA LEU A 101 8.48 8.94 11.20
C LEU A 101 9.12 8.51 12.52
N ALA A 102 10.03 9.34 13.04
CA ALA A 102 10.80 9.01 14.24
C ALA A 102 9.92 8.87 15.49
N ASN A 103 8.87 9.67 15.58
CA ASN A 103 7.92 9.67 16.69
C ASN A 103 6.69 8.78 16.44
N GLY A 104 6.55 8.21 15.24
CA GLY A 104 5.43 7.32 14.88
C GLY A 104 5.47 6.01 15.68
N ASP A 105 4.32 5.61 16.25
CA ASP A 105 4.13 4.34 16.98
C ASP A 105 2.65 3.94 16.96
N ALA A 106 2.31 2.88 16.25
CA ALA A 106 0.95 2.36 16.09
C ALA A 106 0.20 2.03 17.39
N ARG A 107 0.90 1.98 18.50
CA ARG A 107 0.34 1.66 19.83
C ARG A 107 -0.08 2.91 20.61
N LYS A 108 0.15 4.11 20.07
CA LYS A 108 -0.07 5.38 20.78
C LYS A 108 -0.79 6.38 19.90
N LYS A 109 -1.78 7.08 20.46
CA LYS A 109 -2.49 8.16 19.75
C LYS A 109 -1.54 9.25 19.23
N SER A 110 -0.54 9.63 20.04
CA SER A 110 0.44 10.65 19.65
C SER A 110 1.44 10.20 18.58
N GLY A 111 1.37 8.95 18.14
CA GLY A 111 2.22 8.37 17.12
C GLY A 111 1.44 7.66 16.01
N ASP A 112 0.12 7.90 15.90
CA ASP A 112 -0.75 7.28 14.88
C ASP A 112 -0.59 7.93 13.51
N ASP A 113 0.67 8.02 13.05
CA ASP A 113 1.07 8.59 11.77
C ASP A 113 1.89 7.58 10.98
N TYR A 114 1.72 7.60 9.65
CA TYR A 114 2.40 6.63 8.77
C TYR A 114 2.77 7.27 7.43
N GLY A 115 3.92 6.86 6.91
CA GLY A 115 4.34 7.22 5.57
C GLY A 115 3.36 6.74 4.51
N ALA A 116 2.83 5.53 4.66
CA ALA A 116 1.80 5.01 3.78
C ALA A 116 0.87 4.01 4.49
N ARG A 117 -0.40 4.05 4.12
CA ARG A 117 -1.41 3.09 4.55
C ARG A 117 -2.51 2.87 3.52
N ILE A 118 -3.00 1.63 3.47
CA ILE A 118 -4.13 1.19 2.65
C ILE A 118 -5.22 0.70 3.59
N TYR A 119 -6.41 1.27 3.45
CA TYR A 119 -7.59 0.81 4.18
C TYR A 119 -8.46 -0.09 3.32
N VAL A 120 -8.94 -1.18 3.91
CA VAL A 120 -10.08 -1.94 3.41
C VAL A 120 -11.23 -1.75 4.39
N ILE A 121 -12.32 -1.13 3.93
CA ILE A 121 -13.41 -0.66 4.78
C ILE A 121 -14.64 -1.52 4.57
N PHE A 122 -15.20 -2.01 5.67
CA PHE A 122 -16.38 -2.85 5.75
C PHE A 122 -17.52 -2.04 6.40
N PRO A 123 -18.39 -1.42 5.62
CA PRO A 123 -19.45 -0.58 6.16
C PRO A 123 -20.46 -1.40 6.97
N SER A 124 -21.08 -0.74 7.91
CA SER A 124 -22.20 -1.27 8.70
C SER A 124 -23.39 -0.33 8.60
N TYR A 125 -24.62 -0.87 8.69
CA TYR A 125 -25.82 -0.06 8.79
C TYR A 125 -25.73 1.00 9.90
N LEU A 126 -25.18 0.60 11.04
CA LEU A 126 -24.81 1.52 12.12
C LEU A 126 -23.36 1.95 11.89
N PHE A 127 -23.13 3.17 11.43
CA PHE A 127 -21.81 3.65 10.98
C PHE A 127 -20.69 3.46 12.02
N TRP A 128 -21.02 3.55 13.33
CA TRP A 128 -20.05 3.31 14.40
C TRP A 128 -19.61 1.85 14.55
N ASN A 129 -20.29 0.91 13.89
CA ASN A 129 -19.91 -0.50 13.79
C ASN A 129 -19.11 -0.81 12.52
N THR A 130 -18.89 0.20 11.66
CA THR A 130 -18.01 0.06 10.49
C THR A 130 -16.65 -0.44 10.93
N LYS A 131 -16.11 -1.45 10.24
CA LYS A 131 -14.78 -2.02 10.51
C LYS A 131 -13.83 -1.68 9.39
N ALA A 132 -12.54 -1.63 9.75
CA ALA A 132 -11.49 -1.46 8.77
C ALA A 132 -10.30 -2.37 9.09
N ILE A 133 -9.60 -2.80 8.05
CA ILE A 133 -8.25 -3.32 8.14
C ILE A 133 -7.36 -2.26 7.49
N ASN A 134 -6.36 -1.82 8.23
CA ASN A 134 -5.47 -0.76 7.83
C ASN A 134 -4.06 -1.35 7.66
N TYR A 135 -3.67 -1.61 6.43
CA TYR A 135 -2.33 -2.08 6.10
C TYR A 135 -1.37 -0.92 6.10
N ILE A 136 -0.39 -0.94 7.01
CA ILE A 136 0.51 0.18 7.27
C ILE A 136 1.96 -0.14 6.92
N TRP A 137 2.67 0.89 6.45
CA TRP A 137 4.12 0.93 6.58
C TRP A 137 4.44 1.48 7.98
N ALA A 138 4.66 0.56 8.91
CA ALA A 138 4.85 0.92 10.31
C ALA A 138 6.21 1.57 10.57
N ASN A 139 6.26 2.50 11.53
CA ASN A 139 7.51 3.11 11.95
C ASN A 139 8.28 2.19 12.92
N LYS A 140 7.58 1.59 13.90
CA LYS A 140 8.17 0.78 14.99
C LYS A 140 7.49 -0.56 15.20
N LEU A 141 6.23 -0.74 14.77
CA LEU A 141 5.54 -2.01 14.94
C LEU A 141 6.21 -3.06 14.05
N PRO A 142 6.66 -4.22 14.59
CA PRO A 142 7.32 -5.23 13.78
C PRO A 142 6.48 -5.70 12.58
N ARG A 143 7.13 -6.02 11.47
CA ARG A 143 6.46 -6.56 10.28
C ARG A 143 5.64 -7.81 10.65
N ASN A 144 4.49 -7.98 10.02
CA ASN A 144 3.51 -9.04 10.26
C ASN A 144 2.84 -9.01 11.66
N SER A 145 3.02 -7.93 12.41
CA SER A 145 2.28 -7.68 13.66
C SER A 145 1.01 -6.90 13.37
N ALA A 146 0.01 -7.05 14.25
CA ALA A 146 -1.23 -6.27 14.18
C ALA A 146 -1.62 -5.80 15.58
N VAL A 147 -2.18 -4.59 15.64
CA VAL A 147 -2.71 -3.98 16.87
C VAL A 147 -4.00 -3.22 16.54
N PRO A 148 -4.95 -3.09 17.47
CA PRO A 148 -6.07 -2.18 17.30
C PRO A 148 -5.56 -0.74 17.13
N ASN A 149 -6.25 0.04 16.31
CA ASN A 149 -6.01 1.47 16.21
C ASN A 149 -6.22 2.12 17.59
N PRO A 150 -5.36 3.05 18.04
CA PRO A 150 -5.44 3.64 19.37
C PRO A 150 -6.67 4.53 19.60
N TYR A 151 -7.43 4.86 18.54
CA TYR A 151 -8.70 5.60 18.64
C TYR A 151 -9.92 4.68 18.63
N THR A 152 -9.83 3.50 18.00
CA THR A 152 -10.97 2.57 17.89
C THR A 152 -10.52 1.13 17.65
N SER A 153 -11.14 0.18 18.36
CA SER A 153 -10.93 -1.26 18.11
C SER A 153 -11.63 -1.79 16.84
N ASN A 154 -12.38 -0.95 16.15
CA ASN A 154 -13.00 -1.30 14.88
C ASN A 154 -12.05 -1.16 13.69
N ASP A 155 -10.89 -0.56 13.87
CA ASP A 155 -9.82 -0.47 12.88
C ASP A 155 -8.58 -1.22 13.39
N ILE A 156 -8.07 -2.15 12.60
CA ILE A 156 -6.89 -2.96 12.95
C ILE A 156 -5.72 -2.55 12.07
N MET A 157 -4.67 -2.05 12.72
CA MET A 157 -3.41 -1.69 12.09
C MET A 157 -2.56 -2.94 11.85
N VAL A 158 -2.30 -3.28 10.60
CA VAL A 158 -1.51 -4.45 10.20
C VAL A 158 -0.19 -3.98 9.59
N SER A 159 0.92 -4.23 10.27
CA SER A 159 2.24 -3.87 9.77
C SER A 159 2.67 -4.79 8.63
N VAL A 160 2.58 -4.31 7.40
CA VAL A 160 3.04 -5.03 6.21
C VAL A 160 4.52 -4.75 5.93
N GLN A 161 4.92 -3.50 6.11
CA GLN A 161 6.32 -3.08 6.16
C GLN A 161 6.62 -2.41 7.49
N SER A 162 7.91 -2.33 7.87
CA SER A 162 8.33 -1.73 9.14
C SER A 162 9.72 -1.13 9.06
N GLY A 163 9.86 0.06 9.62
CA GLY A 163 11.14 0.77 9.74
C GLY A 163 11.73 1.24 8.41
N PRO A 164 12.96 1.77 8.43
CA PRO A 164 13.56 2.46 7.29
C PRO A 164 14.29 1.57 6.28
N LEU A 165 14.43 0.27 6.52
CA LEU A 165 15.29 -0.60 5.71
C LEU A 165 14.93 -0.64 4.20
N ASN A 166 13.65 -0.48 3.89
CA ASN A 166 13.11 -0.57 2.54
C ASN A 166 12.58 0.78 2.03
N THR A 167 12.80 1.88 2.74
CA THR A 167 12.44 3.22 2.22
C THR A 167 13.11 3.48 0.88
N ASP A 168 12.54 4.36 0.09
CA ASP A 168 12.94 4.68 -1.29
C ASP A 168 12.84 3.53 -2.30
N LYS A 169 12.32 2.36 -1.91
CA LYS A 169 12.11 1.22 -2.80
C LYS A 169 10.63 1.01 -3.06
N TRP A 170 10.28 0.80 -4.32
CA TRP A 170 8.96 0.28 -4.66
C TRP A 170 8.82 -1.16 -4.21
N LEU A 171 7.77 -1.43 -3.43
CA LEU A 171 7.43 -2.77 -2.95
C LEU A 171 6.03 -3.12 -3.45
N SER A 172 5.87 -4.40 -3.79
CA SER A 172 4.57 -4.99 -4.11
C SER A 172 4.11 -5.82 -2.93
N GLU A 173 2.87 -5.64 -2.53
CA GLU A 173 2.27 -6.34 -1.40
C GLU A 173 1.04 -7.12 -1.85
N THR A 174 0.81 -8.23 -1.16
CA THR A 174 -0.40 -9.05 -1.31
C THR A 174 -0.93 -9.41 0.08
N ARG A 175 -2.24 -9.25 0.29
CA ARG A 175 -2.89 -9.67 1.55
C ARG A 175 -4.17 -10.43 1.27
N ASN A 176 -4.42 -11.48 2.03
CA ASN A 176 -5.73 -12.14 2.08
C ASN A 176 -6.62 -11.39 3.08
N VAL A 177 -7.45 -10.50 2.55
CA VAL A 177 -8.34 -9.62 3.33
C VAL A 177 -9.40 -10.44 4.08
N TYR A 178 -9.90 -11.51 3.47
CA TYR A 178 -10.92 -12.37 4.06
C TYR A 178 -10.39 -13.08 5.31
N GLU A 179 -9.22 -13.69 5.20
CA GLU A 179 -8.56 -14.36 6.34
C GLU A 179 -8.14 -13.36 7.43
N ASP A 180 -7.59 -12.21 7.03
CA ASP A 180 -7.24 -11.14 7.98
C ASP A 180 -8.47 -10.67 8.75
N TYR A 181 -9.60 -10.48 8.08
CA TYR A 181 -10.83 -10.08 8.77
C TYR A 181 -11.30 -11.12 9.78
N ILE A 182 -11.35 -12.40 9.40
CA ILE A 182 -11.73 -13.50 10.32
C ILE A 182 -10.78 -13.54 11.51
N ARG A 183 -9.48 -13.44 11.24
CA ARG A 183 -8.44 -13.46 12.30
C ARG A 183 -8.62 -12.33 13.32
N PHE A 184 -8.94 -11.13 12.87
CA PHE A 184 -8.97 -9.97 13.75
C PHE A 184 -10.34 -9.72 14.40
N PHE A 185 -11.42 -10.07 13.73
CA PHE A 185 -12.77 -9.80 14.22
C PHE A 185 -13.55 -11.05 14.63
N ASN A 186 -12.97 -12.23 14.47
CA ASN A 186 -13.54 -13.54 14.82
C ASN A 186 -14.95 -13.77 14.24
N LYS A 187 -15.18 -13.30 13.01
CA LYS A 187 -16.44 -13.45 12.26
C LYS A 187 -16.18 -13.29 10.76
N LYS A 188 -17.11 -13.78 9.94
CA LYS A 188 -17.08 -13.53 8.49
C LYS A 188 -17.23 -12.03 8.20
N PRO A 189 -16.50 -11.48 7.21
CA PRO A 189 -16.69 -10.11 6.77
C PRO A 189 -18.06 -9.92 6.08
N SER A 190 -18.57 -8.69 6.16
CA SER A 190 -19.53 -8.18 5.19
C SER A 190 -18.82 -7.86 3.88
N LYS A 191 -19.57 -7.41 2.86
CA LYS A 191 -18.95 -6.83 1.67
C LYS A 191 -18.01 -5.68 2.03
N VAL A 192 -16.92 -5.55 1.28
CA VAL A 192 -16.11 -4.34 1.28
C VAL A 192 -16.92 -3.22 0.64
N GLY A 193 -16.85 -2.02 1.19
CA GLY A 193 -17.57 -0.86 0.66
C GLY A 193 -16.65 0.27 0.20
N ALA A 194 -15.37 0.25 0.59
CA ALA A 194 -14.40 1.22 0.10
C ALA A 194 -12.95 0.74 0.30
N ILE A 195 -12.08 1.27 -0.54
CA ILE A 195 -10.61 1.24 -0.37
C ILE A 195 -10.15 2.69 -0.17
N ALA A 196 -9.17 2.91 0.72
CA ALA A 196 -8.59 4.24 0.87
C ALA A 196 -7.06 4.18 0.96
N ILE A 197 -6.42 5.28 0.56
CA ILE A 197 -5.00 5.52 0.76
C ILE A 197 -4.84 6.74 1.67
N MET A 198 -3.83 6.71 2.54
CA MET A 198 -3.54 7.83 3.41
C MET A 198 -2.06 7.91 3.78
N THR A 199 -1.53 9.13 3.78
CA THR A 199 -0.23 9.51 4.33
C THR A 199 -0.48 10.64 5.30
N ASP A 200 -0.05 10.49 6.54
CA ASP A 200 -0.35 11.45 7.60
C ASP A 200 0.81 11.65 8.57
N THR A 201 0.84 12.84 9.18
CA THR A 201 1.95 13.31 10.02
C THR A 201 1.49 14.28 11.09
N ASP A 202 0.20 14.33 11.37
CA ASP A 202 -0.39 15.39 12.22
C ASP A 202 -0.24 15.13 13.73
N ASN A 203 -0.09 13.87 14.11
CA ASN A 203 0.10 13.47 15.50
C ASN A 203 1.57 13.65 15.94
N THR A 204 2.51 13.41 15.04
CA THR A 204 3.94 13.56 15.29
C THR A 204 4.47 14.97 14.95
N GLY A 205 3.75 15.71 14.07
CA GLY A 205 4.19 17.01 13.55
C GLY A 205 5.35 16.92 12.55
N GLU A 206 5.67 15.71 12.09
CA GLU A 206 6.75 15.44 11.14
C GLU A 206 6.30 15.65 9.69
N SER A 207 7.14 15.23 8.74
CA SER A 207 6.84 15.27 7.30
C SER A 207 7.33 14.00 6.63
N THR A 208 6.59 13.53 5.64
CA THR A 208 6.97 12.39 4.81
C THR A 208 6.30 12.46 3.44
N SER A 209 6.79 11.65 2.51
CA SER A 209 6.14 11.42 1.22
C SER A 209 6.07 9.93 0.93
N ALA A 210 5.07 9.57 0.15
CA ALA A 210 4.86 8.21 -0.34
C ALA A 210 4.45 8.19 -1.81
N GLY A 211 4.69 7.07 -2.46
CA GLY A 211 4.12 6.74 -3.76
C GLY A 211 3.12 5.60 -3.62
N TYR A 212 1.95 5.74 -4.22
CA TYR A 212 0.94 4.68 -4.35
C TYR A 212 0.80 4.31 -5.82
N GLY A 213 1.25 3.11 -6.15
CA GLY A 213 1.09 2.50 -7.47
C GLY A 213 -0.25 1.76 -7.59
N PRO A 214 -0.43 0.91 -8.60
CA PRO A 214 -1.66 0.18 -8.83
C PRO A 214 -2.19 -0.54 -7.60
N ILE A 215 -3.54 -0.52 -7.47
CA ILE A 215 -4.28 -1.24 -6.45
C ILE A 215 -5.33 -2.09 -7.16
N ALA A 216 -5.35 -3.39 -6.87
CA ALA A 216 -6.33 -4.30 -7.46
C ALA A 216 -6.75 -5.40 -6.47
N VAL A 217 -7.88 -6.05 -6.78
CA VAL A 217 -8.45 -7.12 -5.97
C VAL A 217 -8.57 -8.37 -6.84
N CYS A 218 -8.20 -9.52 -6.28
CA CYS A 218 -8.01 -10.76 -7.02
C CYS A 218 -8.83 -11.90 -6.40
N SER A 219 -9.36 -12.79 -7.24
CA SER A 219 -10.07 -13.99 -6.80
C SER A 219 -9.14 -15.12 -6.35
N LYS A 220 -7.87 -15.10 -6.80
CA LYS A 220 -6.85 -16.09 -6.44
C LYS A 220 -5.59 -15.40 -5.94
N ASP A 221 -4.76 -16.15 -5.21
CA ASP A 221 -3.46 -15.68 -4.75
C ASP A 221 -2.53 -15.44 -5.96
N PRO A 222 -2.19 -14.18 -6.27
CA PRO A 222 -1.36 -13.87 -7.45
C PRO A 222 0.12 -14.20 -7.25
N GLY A 223 0.50 -14.71 -6.08
CA GLY A 223 1.86 -15.19 -5.78
C GLY A 223 2.02 -16.72 -5.88
N LYS A 224 1.00 -17.45 -6.32
CA LYS A 224 1.02 -18.92 -6.46
C LYS A 224 0.85 -19.37 -7.89
#